data_f42e626a3c06c0cfeca791c173ad5f4b
#
_entry.id   f42e626a3c06c0cfeca791c173ad5f4b
#
_cell.length_a   1.000
_cell.length_b   1.000
_cell.length_c   1.000
_cell.angle_alpha   90.00
_cell.angle_beta   90.00
_cell.angle_gamma   90.00
#
_symmetry.space_group_name_H-M   'P 1'
#
loop_
_entity.id
_entity.type
_entity.pdbx_description
1 polymer ?
#
loop_
_entity_poly.entity_id
_entity_poly.type
_entity_poly.pdbx_seq_one_letter_code
_entity_poly.pdbx_strand_id
1 'polypeptide(L)'
;VSKTKIVTIAIISLIAIFSILIILSKVLPEKKDEAEARQRQRGQSTTVRVTPVSLSTIEQSVIINGEILARNQVTIFPAVGGRLAEMRYSIGDRVSRGNVVAMVDPSRPGEVFSFNPVLSTVSGTVLNAPFHIGDTVTTQSGIYVVGDLSSLLVETFVPERFVASVRQGMRAVLWVEAIPGETFNAEVFEVNPVLDPVTRTLRIRLRFINPDPRIKAGMLATINLVTNRKTNIPVVQRISVINTYGSWIVFVVDENNIARRREVTFGIENEEYLEIISGVSLGENVVSAGQNFLSDGDTVRVVE
;
A
#
# COMPACT_ATOMS: atom_id res chain seq x y z
N VAL A 1 35.69 -89.12 -14.91
CA VAL A 1 34.61 -88.14 -14.84
C VAL A 1 33.78 -88.30 -16.13
N SER A 2 32.51 -88.77 -15.99
CA SER A 2 31.61 -89.19 -17.12
C SER A 2 31.37 -87.95 -18.03
N LYS A 3 31.53 -88.19 -19.35
CA LYS A 3 31.29 -87.23 -20.45
C LYS A 3 29.91 -86.50 -20.33
N THR A 4 28.93 -87.15 -19.66
CA THR A 4 27.61 -86.62 -19.39
C THR A 4 27.60 -85.42 -18.39
N LYS A 5 28.49 -85.41 -17.39
CA LYS A 5 28.57 -84.30 -16.43
C LYS A 5 29.16 -83.01 -17.03
N ILE A 6 30.07 -83.16 -18.01
CA ILE A 6 30.68 -82.02 -18.70
C ILE A 6 29.67 -81.34 -19.64
N VAL A 7 28.82 -82.14 -20.31
CA VAL A 7 27.78 -81.66 -21.24
C VAL A 7 26.66 -80.90 -20.43
N THR A 8 26.27 -81.40 -19.27
CA THR A 8 25.25 -80.74 -18.43
C THR A 8 25.74 -79.39 -17.84
N ILE A 9 27.01 -79.32 -17.44
CA ILE A 9 27.62 -78.09 -16.97
C ILE A 9 27.71 -77.02 -18.12
N ALA A 10 28.07 -77.45 -19.33
CA ALA A 10 28.13 -76.57 -20.49
C ALA A 10 26.75 -76.00 -20.88
N ILE A 11 25.69 -76.85 -20.82
CA ILE A 11 24.31 -76.38 -21.09
C ILE A 11 23.81 -75.41 -20.05
N ILE A 12 24.10 -75.65 -18.77
CA ILE A 12 23.70 -74.71 -17.65
C ILE A 12 24.43 -73.34 -17.77
N SER A 13 25.72 -73.37 -18.12
CA SER A 13 26.49 -72.15 -18.35
C SER A 13 25.97 -71.36 -19.56
N LEU A 14 25.57 -72.06 -20.63
CA LEU A 14 25.00 -71.40 -21.83
C LEU A 14 23.65 -70.74 -21.54
N ILE A 15 22.80 -71.42 -20.76
CA ILE A 15 21.51 -70.87 -20.31
C ILE A 15 21.72 -69.69 -19.39
N ALA A 16 22.70 -69.69 -18.45
CA ALA A 16 23.01 -68.57 -17.57
C ALA A 16 23.53 -67.37 -18.38
N ILE A 17 24.39 -67.56 -19.34
CA ILE A 17 24.89 -66.49 -20.22
C ILE A 17 23.75 -65.85 -21.05
N PHE A 18 22.85 -66.73 -21.58
CA PHE A 18 21.71 -66.25 -22.35
C PHE A 18 20.72 -65.48 -21.51
N SER A 19 20.49 -65.84 -20.22
CA SER A 19 19.66 -65.18 -19.30
C SER A 19 20.25 -63.81 -18.93
N ILE A 20 21.55 -63.72 -18.72
CA ILE A 20 22.27 -62.48 -18.45
C ILE A 20 22.20 -61.52 -19.66
N LEU A 21 22.31 -62.05 -20.89
CA LEU A 21 22.18 -61.23 -22.11
C LEU A 21 20.76 -60.66 -22.27
N ILE A 22 19.72 -61.43 -21.93
CA ILE A 22 18.31 -60.95 -21.95
C ILE A 22 18.06 -59.89 -20.89
N ILE A 23 18.64 -60.04 -19.67
CA ILE A 23 18.54 -59.04 -18.64
C ILE A 23 19.26 -57.74 -19.02
N LEU A 24 20.46 -57.88 -19.62
CA LEU A 24 21.25 -56.73 -20.11
C LEU A 24 20.53 -55.98 -21.23
N SER A 25 19.86 -56.71 -22.16
CA SER A 25 19.11 -56.09 -23.26
C SER A 25 17.84 -55.36 -22.83
N LYS A 26 17.27 -55.70 -21.64
CA LYS A 26 16.13 -55.01 -21.08
C LYS A 26 16.49 -53.77 -20.23
N VAL A 27 17.74 -53.71 -19.77
CA VAL A 27 18.22 -52.57 -18.92
C VAL A 27 18.84 -51.42 -19.76
N LEU A 28 19.27 -51.71 -21.01
CA LEU A 28 19.91 -50.71 -21.88
C LEU A 28 18.98 -49.81 -22.72
N PRO A 29 17.67 -50.12 -22.98
CA PRO A 29 16.84 -49.22 -23.79
C PRO A 29 16.38 -47.94 -23.08
N GLU A 30 16.23 -47.92 -21.74
CA GLU A 30 15.66 -46.78 -21.02
C GLU A 30 16.46 -45.46 -21.16
N LYS A 31 17.79 -45.54 -21.28
CA LYS A 31 18.62 -44.33 -21.42
C LYS A 31 18.55 -43.66 -22.80
N LYS A 32 18.18 -44.42 -23.83
CA LYS A 32 18.09 -43.90 -25.20
C LYS A 32 16.75 -43.18 -25.40
N ASP A 33 15.67 -43.76 -24.86
CA ASP A 33 14.33 -43.14 -24.92
C ASP A 33 14.22 -41.88 -24.14
N GLU A 34 14.87 -41.78 -22.96
CA GLU A 34 14.96 -40.51 -22.19
C GLU A 34 15.79 -39.44 -22.89
N ALA A 35 16.87 -39.82 -23.61
CA ALA A 35 17.67 -38.86 -24.35
C ALA A 35 16.92 -38.33 -25.59
N GLU A 36 16.19 -39.20 -26.28
CA GLU A 36 15.34 -38.83 -27.43
C GLU A 36 14.09 -38.04 -26.98
N ALA A 37 13.50 -38.37 -25.84
CA ALA A 37 12.42 -37.59 -25.25
C ALA A 37 12.87 -36.18 -24.87
N ARG A 38 14.04 -36.03 -24.25
CA ARG A 38 14.66 -34.72 -23.95
C ARG A 38 15.04 -33.95 -25.22
N GLN A 39 15.41 -34.62 -26.27
CA GLN A 39 15.74 -33.99 -27.56
C GLN A 39 14.49 -33.55 -28.33
N ARG A 40 13.37 -34.29 -28.22
CA ARG A 40 12.06 -33.90 -28.77
C ARG A 40 11.43 -32.70 -28.00
N GLN A 41 11.62 -32.62 -26.69
CA GLN A 41 11.21 -31.43 -25.89
C GLN A 41 12.02 -30.17 -26.24
N ARG A 42 13.29 -30.30 -26.64
CA ARG A 42 14.12 -29.16 -27.08
C ARG A 42 13.72 -28.59 -28.45
N GLY A 43 12.87 -29.27 -29.21
CA GLY A 43 12.39 -28.83 -30.53
C GLY A 43 11.08 -28.03 -30.50
N GLN A 44 10.40 -27.94 -29.35
CA GLN A 44 9.19 -27.11 -29.22
C GLN A 44 9.57 -25.71 -28.64
N SER A 45 9.59 -24.73 -29.53
CA SER A 45 9.78 -23.33 -29.09
C SER A 45 8.61 -22.90 -28.19
N THR A 46 8.91 -22.55 -26.92
CA THR A 46 7.91 -22.00 -26.00
C THR A 46 7.47 -20.64 -26.50
N THR A 47 6.16 -20.43 -26.60
CA THR A 47 5.62 -19.12 -26.99
C THR A 47 5.67 -18.19 -25.79
N VAL A 48 6.28 -17.03 -25.99
CA VAL A 48 6.46 -16.01 -24.94
C VAL A 48 6.06 -14.64 -25.44
N ARG A 49 5.63 -13.79 -24.52
CA ARG A 49 5.52 -12.35 -24.75
C ARG A 49 6.70 -11.66 -24.10
N VAL A 50 7.25 -10.67 -24.78
CA VAL A 50 8.35 -9.86 -24.27
C VAL A 50 7.96 -8.39 -24.15
N THR A 51 8.58 -7.70 -23.19
CA THR A 51 8.45 -6.26 -23.02
C THR A 51 9.86 -5.69 -22.87
N PRO A 52 10.21 -4.64 -23.63
CA PRO A 52 11.53 -4.03 -23.51
C PRO A 52 11.67 -3.30 -22.17
N VAL A 53 12.86 -3.36 -21.57
CA VAL A 53 13.22 -2.52 -20.43
C VAL A 53 13.16 -1.06 -20.89
N SER A 54 12.31 -0.29 -20.27
CA SER A 54 12.08 1.13 -20.61
C SER A 54 12.33 2.04 -19.42
N LEU A 55 12.53 3.34 -19.71
CA LEU A 55 12.56 4.33 -18.63
C LEU A 55 11.15 4.75 -18.26
N SER A 56 10.85 4.73 -16.96
CA SER A 56 9.54 5.14 -16.45
C SER A 56 9.65 5.83 -15.10
N THR A 57 8.50 6.25 -14.59
CA THR A 57 8.34 6.79 -13.24
C THR A 57 7.64 5.75 -12.38
N ILE A 58 8.22 5.40 -11.24
CA ILE A 58 7.56 4.61 -10.22
C ILE A 58 7.23 5.49 -9.02
N GLU A 59 6.00 5.39 -8.58
CA GLU A 59 5.53 5.96 -7.32
C GLU A 59 5.15 4.84 -6.36
N GLN A 60 5.77 4.85 -5.18
CA GLN A 60 5.32 4.04 -4.05
C GLN A 60 4.37 4.88 -3.23
N SER A 61 3.29 4.29 -2.82
CA SER A 61 2.29 4.97 -2.00
C SER A 61 1.79 4.06 -0.87
N VAL A 62 1.20 4.69 0.13
CA VAL A 62 0.50 4.01 1.20
C VAL A 62 -0.94 4.51 1.25
N ILE A 63 -1.88 3.57 1.33
CA ILE A 63 -3.30 3.88 1.49
C ILE A 63 -3.61 3.85 2.98
N ILE A 64 -4.11 4.97 3.50
CA ILE A 64 -4.48 5.17 4.90
C ILE A 64 -5.80 5.95 4.97
N ASN A 65 -6.52 5.82 6.08
CA ASN A 65 -7.74 6.58 6.30
C ASN A 65 -7.47 7.79 7.20
N GLY A 66 -8.25 8.83 7.02
CA GLY A 66 -8.17 10.05 7.82
C GLY A 66 -9.53 10.69 7.99
N GLU A 67 -9.60 11.61 8.96
CA GLU A 67 -10.77 12.40 9.25
C GLU A 67 -10.56 13.84 8.82
N ILE A 68 -11.58 14.44 8.23
CA ILE A 68 -11.57 15.84 7.81
C ILE A 68 -12.00 16.70 8.99
N LEU A 69 -11.12 17.59 9.41
CA LEU A 69 -11.32 18.45 10.58
C LEU A 69 -11.31 19.93 10.18
N ALA A 70 -12.04 20.72 10.94
CA ALA A 70 -11.91 22.17 10.86
C ALA A 70 -10.56 22.62 11.44
N ARG A 71 -9.91 23.55 10.77
CA ARG A 71 -8.70 24.17 11.30
C ARG A 71 -9.05 24.98 12.57
N ASN A 72 -8.19 24.90 13.59
CA ASN A 72 -8.34 25.65 14.83
C ASN A 72 -9.67 25.42 15.56
N GLN A 73 -10.12 24.17 15.65
CA GLN A 73 -11.28 23.80 16.44
C GLN A 73 -11.00 23.98 17.94
N VAL A 74 -11.85 24.71 18.64
CA VAL A 74 -11.72 25.00 20.05
C VAL A 74 -13.05 24.77 20.78
N THR A 75 -12.97 24.05 21.90
CA THR A 75 -14.12 23.88 22.80
C THR A 75 -14.15 25.04 23.79
N ILE A 76 -15.33 25.66 23.93
CA ILE A 76 -15.56 26.77 24.83
C ILE A 76 -16.17 26.23 26.13
N PHE A 77 -15.52 26.56 27.24
CA PHE A 77 -15.91 26.14 28.57
C PHE A 77 -16.39 27.34 29.40
N PRO A 78 -17.33 27.19 30.36
CA PRO A 78 -17.71 28.24 31.27
C PRO A 78 -16.65 28.44 32.36
N ALA A 79 -16.50 29.65 32.84
CA ALA A 79 -15.60 29.97 33.94
C ALA A 79 -16.12 29.50 35.31
N VAL A 80 -17.44 29.32 35.44
CA VAL A 80 -18.12 28.86 36.67
C VAL A 80 -19.12 27.76 36.36
N GLY A 81 -19.36 26.86 37.30
CA GLY A 81 -20.44 25.91 37.23
C GLY A 81 -21.78 26.53 37.63
N GLY A 82 -22.87 26.00 37.13
CA GLY A 82 -24.23 26.46 37.41
C GLY A 82 -25.25 25.92 36.41
N ARG A 83 -26.39 26.59 36.30
CA ARG A 83 -27.42 26.27 35.31
C ARG A 83 -27.23 27.15 34.07
N LEU A 84 -27.35 26.56 32.91
CA LEU A 84 -27.28 27.29 31.63
C LEU A 84 -28.56 28.13 31.47
N ALA A 85 -28.43 29.46 31.62
CA ALA A 85 -29.56 30.40 31.61
C ALA A 85 -29.89 30.84 30.18
N GLU A 86 -28.87 31.01 29.33
CA GLU A 86 -29.04 31.53 27.98
C GLU A 86 -27.99 30.89 27.03
N MET A 87 -28.42 30.61 25.81
CA MET A 87 -27.58 30.25 24.68
C MET A 87 -27.89 31.18 23.50
N ARG A 88 -26.87 31.86 22.97
CA ARG A 88 -27.06 32.96 22.00
C ARG A 88 -26.80 32.56 20.55
N TYR A 89 -26.19 31.40 20.32
CA TYR A 89 -25.81 30.94 19.00
C TYR A 89 -26.30 29.52 18.78
N SER A 90 -26.68 29.24 17.55
CA SER A 90 -27.04 27.91 17.06
C SER A 90 -25.90 27.30 16.26
N ILE A 91 -25.94 25.98 16.04
CA ILE A 91 -25.01 25.28 15.14
C ILE A 91 -25.10 25.92 13.75
N GLY A 92 -23.93 26.27 13.17
CA GLY A 92 -23.81 26.94 11.88
C GLY A 92 -23.63 28.45 11.98
N ASP A 93 -23.90 29.07 13.13
CA ASP A 93 -23.75 30.51 13.32
C ASP A 93 -22.27 30.92 13.39
N ARG A 94 -21.97 32.12 12.92
CA ARG A 94 -20.65 32.74 13.05
C ARG A 94 -20.50 33.46 14.36
N VAL A 95 -19.40 33.21 15.06
CA VAL A 95 -19.03 33.80 16.33
C VAL A 95 -17.69 34.52 16.19
N SER A 96 -17.58 35.70 16.79
CA SER A 96 -16.31 36.43 16.91
C SER A 96 -15.69 36.23 18.29
N ARG A 97 -14.37 36.25 18.36
CA ARG A 97 -13.64 36.24 19.63
C ARG A 97 -14.13 37.35 20.52
N GLY A 98 -14.41 37.02 21.79
CA GLY A 98 -14.94 37.96 22.80
C GLY A 98 -16.46 38.08 22.80
N ASN A 99 -17.19 37.48 21.85
CA ASN A 99 -18.67 37.48 21.95
C ASN A 99 -19.13 36.64 23.13
N VAL A 100 -20.19 37.09 23.80
CA VAL A 100 -20.89 36.30 24.80
C VAL A 100 -21.72 35.25 24.11
N VAL A 101 -21.36 33.98 24.28
CA VAL A 101 -22.02 32.83 23.59
C VAL A 101 -23.10 32.18 24.46
N ALA A 102 -22.95 32.25 25.78
CA ALA A 102 -23.93 31.73 26.75
C ALA A 102 -23.87 32.50 28.06
N MET A 103 -24.88 32.30 28.91
CA MET A 103 -24.92 32.81 30.28
C MET A 103 -25.15 31.64 31.23
N VAL A 104 -24.37 31.57 32.31
CA VAL A 104 -24.50 30.57 33.37
C VAL A 104 -25.00 31.25 34.65
N ASP A 105 -26.04 30.69 35.23
CA ASP A 105 -26.55 31.06 36.54
C ASP A 105 -25.88 30.19 37.62
N PRO A 106 -24.96 30.78 38.42
CA PRO A 106 -24.29 30.05 39.50
C PRO A 106 -25.10 30.01 40.79
N SER A 107 -26.33 30.55 40.80
CA SER A 107 -27.16 30.63 41.99
C SER A 107 -27.48 29.27 42.58
N ARG A 108 -27.57 29.21 43.92
CA ARG A 108 -27.94 28.06 44.71
C ARG A 108 -29.20 28.37 45.54
N PRO A 109 -29.93 27.36 46.03
CA PRO A 109 -31.05 27.61 46.91
C PRO A 109 -30.66 28.50 48.10
N GLY A 110 -31.28 29.67 48.18
CA GLY A 110 -31.02 30.67 49.23
C GLY A 110 -29.94 31.71 48.91
N GLU A 111 -29.21 31.58 47.78
CA GLU A 111 -28.18 32.53 47.34
C GLU A 111 -28.41 32.88 45.86
N VAL A 112 -28.49 34.17 45.55
CA VAL A 112 -28.69 34.67 44.17
C VAL A 112 -27.43 35.38 43.71
N PHE A 113 -26.90 34.95 42.58
CA PHE A 113 -25.74 35.58 41.97
C PHE A 113 -26.11 36.14 40.57
N SER A 114 -25.30 37.07 40.10
CA SER A 114 -25.42 37.55 38.73
C SER A 114 -24.99 36.47 37.73
N PHE A 115 -25.64 36.42 36.60
CA PHE A 115 -25.28 35.52 35.51
C PHE A 115 -23.84 35.73 35.06
N ASN A 116 -23.12 34.63 34.88
CA ASN A 116 -21.73 34.65 34.41
C ASN A 116 -21.68 34.48 32.89
N PRO A 117 -21.10 35.44 32.16
CA PRO A 117 -20.97 35.30 30.68
C PRO A 117 -19.92 34.29 30.29
N VAL A 118 -20.25 33.45 29.32
CA VAL A 118 -19.32 32.56 28.63
C VAL A 118 -18.89 33.24 27.34
N LEU A 119 -17.59 33.49 27.21
CA LEU A 119 -17.03 34.22 26.07
C LEU A 119 -16.38 33.27 25.08
N SER A 120 -16.58 33.55 23.79
CA SER A 120 -15.82 32.82 22.75
C SER A 120 -14.35 33.27 22.79
N THR A 121 -13.45 32.31 22.89
CA THR A 121 -11.99 32.52 22.84
C THR A 121 -11.43 32.65 21.43
N VAL A 122 -12.22 32.27 20.41
CA VAL A 122 -11.85 32.28 19.00
C VAL A 122 -12.98 32.82 18.12
N SER A 123 -12.63 33.23 16.89
CA SER A 123 -13.62 33.50 15.84
C SER A 123 -13.77 32.29 14.96
N GLY A 124 -14.99 31.96 14.52
CA GLY A 124 -15.26 30.80 13.69
C GLY A 124 -16.77 30.52 13.53
N THR A 125 -17.10 29.32 13.16
CA THR A 125 -18.47 28.82 13.08
C THR A 125 -18.72 27.83 14.21
N VAL A 126 -19.91 27.87 14.81
CA VAL A 126 -20.36 26.91 15.82
C VAL A 126 -20.53 25.55 15.14
N LEU A 127 -19.71 24.59 15.53
CA LEU A 127 -19.72 23.21 14.95
C LEU A 127 -20.60 22.26 15.76
N ASN A 128 -20.66 22.49 17.10
CA ASN A 128 -21.43 21.69 18.03
C ASN A 128 -21.84 22.49 19.25
N ALA A 129 -23.03 22.17 19.80
CA ALA A 129 -23.60 22.74 21.00
C ALA A 129 -24.37 21.64 21.78
N PRO A 130 -23.67 20.82 22.59
CA PRO A 130 -24.25 19.58 23.15
C PRO A 130 -25.19 19.84 24.34
N PHE A 131 -25.27 21.09 24.87
CA PHE A 131 -26.09 21.45 26.00
C PHE A 131 -27.30 22.29 25.59
N HIS A 132 -28.32 22.30 26.47
CA HIS A 132 -29.55 23.08 26.30
C HIS A 132 -29.75 24.06 27.47
N ILE A 133 -30.57 25.08 27.23
CA ILE A 133 -30.99 26.02 28.30
C ILE A 133 -31.67 25.21 29.42
N GLY A 134 -31.20 25.42 30.63
CA GLY A 134 -31.68 24.72 31.83
C GLY A 134 -30.77 23.59 32.30
N ASP A 135 -29.85 23.12 31.47
CA ASP A 135 -28.88 22.08 31.86
C ASP A 135 -27.91 22.59 32.92
N THR A 136 -27.48 21.68 33.79
CA THR A 136 -26.42 21.95 34.76
C THR A 136 -25.06 21.71 34.14
N VAL A 137 -24.18 22.70 34.18
CA VAL A 137 -22.84 22.67 33.60
C VAL A 137 -21.78 22.92 34.66
N THR A 138 -20.59 22.40 34.42
CA THR A 138 -19.39 22.60 35.24
C THR A 138 -18.33 23.33 34.43
N THR A 139 -17.24 23.74 35.05
CA THR A 139 -16.09 24.35 34.37
C THR A 139 -15.40 23.40 33.34
N GLN A 140 -15.77 22.10 33.34
CA GLN A 140 -15.29 21.10 32.39
C GLN A 140 -16.33 20.75 31.31
N SER A 141 -17.52 21.36 31.35
CA SER A 141 -18.57 21.14 30.37
C SER A 141 -18.31 22.01 29.13
N GLY A 142 -17.99 21.38 28.01
CA GLY A 142 -17.78 22.06 26.72
C GLY A 142 -19.12 22.54 26.14
N ILE A 143 -19.49 23.81 26.33
CA ILE A 143 -20.80 24.34 25.91
C ILE A 143 -20.90 24.50 24.41
N TYR A 144 -19.83 24.96 23.75
CA TYR A 144 -19.75 25.12 22.33
C TYR A 144 -18.44 24.60 21.80
N VAL A 145 -18.49 24.05 20.58
CA VAL A 145 -17.31 23.81 19.78
C VAL A 145 -17.31 24.77 18.59
N VAL A 146 -16.29 25.63 18.50
CA VAL A 146 -16.15 26.63 17.44
C VAL A 146 -14.92 26.31 16.61
N GLY A 147 -15.04 26.35 15.28
CA GLY A 147 -13.95 26.06 14.39
C GLY A 147 -13.96 26.89 13.11
N ASP A 148 -12.80 26.97 12.46
CA ASP A 148 -12.64 27.66 11.18
C ASP A 148 -12.91 26.68 10.02
N LEU A 149 -14.08 26.82 9.41
CA LEU A 149 -14.50 26.02 8.24
C LEU A 149 -13.96 26.56 6.91
N SER A 150 -13.30 27.70 6.89
CA SER A 150 -12.68 28.24 5.67
C SER A 150 -11.44 27.46 5.25
N SER A 151 -10.89 26.67 6.16
CA SER A 151 -9.70 25.85 5.94
C SER A 151 -9.89 24.50 6.63
N LEU A 152 -10.12 23.45 5.82
CA LEU A 152 -10.22 22.08 6.30
C LEU A 152 -8.86 21.39 6.21
N LEU A 153 -8.57 20.56 7.19
CA LEU A 153 -7.40 19.69 7.23
C LEU A 153 -7.87 18.23 7.29
N VAL A 154 -7.05 17.33 6.76
CA VAL A 154 -7.26 15.90 6.92
C VAL A 154 -6.23 15.38 7.90
N GLU A 155 -6.67 14.89 9.05
CA GLU A 155 -5.80 14.28 10.04
C GLU A 155 -5.77 12.78 9.82
N THR A 156 -4.57 12.21 9.82
CA THR A 156 -4.35 10.78 9.65
C THR A 156 -3.13 10.30 10.42
N PHE A 157 -3.01 8.97 10.53
CA PHE A 157 -1.99 8.30 11.33
C PHE A 157 -1.21 7.34 10.44
N VAL A 158 0.06 7.65 10.23
CA VAL A 158 0.95 6.86 9.39
C VAL A 158 1.65 5.78 10.21
N PRO A 159 1.58 4.49 9.83
CA PRO A 159 2.29 3.42 10.53
C PRO A 159 3.80 3.63 10.57
N GLU A 160 4.46 3.21 11.67
CA GLU A 160 5.89 3.39 11.94
C GLU A 160 6.80 3.02 10.77
N ARG A 161 6.48 1.93 10.07
CA ARG A 161 7.28 1.45 8.92
C ARG A 161 7.43 2.47 7.77
N PHE A 162 6.51 3.45 7.68
CA PHE A 162 6.54 4.48 6.63
C PHE A 162 7.05 5.84 7.12
N VAL A 163 7.27 6.00 8.44
CA VAL A 163 7.62 7.29 9.05
C VAL A 163 8.90 7.88 8.46
N ALA A 164 9.91 7.02 8.18
CA ALA A 164 11.17 7.47 7.58
C ALA A 164 11.00 8.13 6.20
N SER A 165 9.92 7.82 5.50
CA SER A 165 9.62 8.35 4.16
C SER A 165 8.76 9.61 4.19
N VAL A 166 8.04 9.89 5.31
CA VAL A 166 7.08 11.00 5.38
C VAL A 166 7.79 12.33 5.61
N ARG A 167 7.42 13.33 4.81
CA ARG A 167 7.94 14.71 4.91
C ARG A 167 6.82 15.71 4.62
N GLN A 168 6.94 16.90 5.18
CA GLN A 168 6.08 18.03 4.82
C GLN A 168 6.22 18.36 3.32
N GLY A 169 5.11 18.74 2.68
CA GLY A 169 5.04 19.03 1.25
C GLY A 169 4.82 17.81 0.34
N MET A 170 4.76 16.59 0.90
CA MET A 170 4.46 15.40 0.11
C MET A 170 3.02 15.43 -0.41
N ARG A 171 2.86 14.98 -1.65
CA ARG A 171 1.55 14.94 -2.32
C ARG A 171 0.76 13.71 -1.90
N ALA A 172 -0.56 13.89 -1.83
CA ALA A 172 -1.52 12.84 -1.62
C ALA A 172 -2.74 13.04 -2.50
N VAL A 173 -3.37 11.94 -2.87
CA VAL A 173 -4.67 11.91 -3.52
C VAL A 173 -5.69 11.36 -2.53
N LEU A 174 -6.82 12.03 -2.42
CA LEU A 174 -7.87 11.74 -1.45
C LEU A 174 -9.16 11.33 -2.16
N TRP A 175 -9.83 10.33 -1.61
CA TRP A 175 -11.21 9.99 -1.94
C TRP A 175 -12.06 10.25 -0.70
N VAL A 176 -13.12 11.02 -0.86
CA VAL A 176 -14.08 11.30 0.20
C VAL A 176 -15.34 10.46 -0.06
N GLU A 177 -15.69 9.58 0.86
CA GLU A 177 -16.81 8.63 0.68
C GLU A 177 -18.15 9.33 0.36
N ALA A 178 -18.35 10.51 0.94
CA ALA A 178 -19.54 11.31 0.70
C ALA A 178 -19.61 11.93 -0.71
N ILE A 179 -18.52 11.87 -1.50
CA ILE A 179 -18.43 12.41 -2.87
C ILE A 179 -17.82 11.34 -3.78
N PRO A 180 -18.58 10.29 -4.12
CA PRO A 180 -18.06 9.16 -4.86
C PRO A 180 -17.67 9.54 -6.29
N GLY A 181 -16.59 8.89 -6.80
CA GLY A 181 -16.10 9.07 -8.17
C GLY A 181 -15.19 10.28 -8.38
N GLU A 182 -14.97 11.09 -7.36
CA GLU A 182 -14.08 12.25 -7.45
C GLU A 182 -12.83 12.06 -6.58
N THR A 183 -11.73 12.68 -7.01
CA THR A 183 -10.46 12.71 -6.28
C THR A 183 -10.06 14.13 -5.94
N PHE A 184 -9.44 14.32 -4.78
CA PHE A 184 -9.00 15.61 -4.30
C PHE A 184 -7.49 15.58 -4.05
N ASN A 185 -6.79 16.59 -4.56
CA ASN A 185 -5.36 16.71 -4.32
C ASN A 185 -5.10 17.41 -2.99
N ALA A 186 -4.19 16.85 -2.22
CA ALA A 186 -3.74 17.40 -0.96
C ALA A 186 -2.22 17.29 -0.82
N GLU A 187 -1.68 17.98 0.17
CA GLU A 187 -0.27 17.88 0.53
C GLU A 187 -0.12 17.78 2.05
N VAL A 188 0.94 17.13 2.50
CA VAL A 188 1.29 17.06 3.92
C VAL A 188 1.64 18.45 4.41
N PHE A 189 0.79 19.01 5.26
CA PHE A 189 0.95 20.34 5.82
C PHE A 189 1.75 20.33 7.12
N GLU A 190 1.51 19.30 7.96
CA GLU A 190 2.13 19.17 9.28
C GLU A 190 2.50 17.71 9.53
N VAL A 191 3.68 17.49 10.09
CA VAL A 191 4.16 16.17 10.55
C VAL A 191 4.46 16.32 12.03
N ASN A 192 3.84 15.52 12.88
CA ASN A 192 4.12 15.52 14.31
C ASN A 192 5.58 15.04 14.52
N PRO A 193 6.40 15.74 15.33
CA PRO A 193 7.77 15.31 15.61
C PRO A 193 7.85 14.06 16.50
N VAL A 194 6.75 13.65 17.14
CA VAL A 194 6.69 12.53 18.09
C VAL A 194 5.75 11.45 17.59
N LEU A 195 6.25 10.21 17.58
CA LEU A 195 5.46 9.01 17.33
C LEU A 195 4.65 8.66 18.58
N ASP A 196 3.39 8.25 18.39
CA ASP A 196 2.59 7.69 19.47
C ASP A 196 3.12 6.28 19.81
N PRO A 197 3.63 6.05 21.05
CA PRO A 197 4.24 4.77 21.42
C PRO A 197 3.21 3.64 21.60
N VAL A 198 1.93 3.97 21.82
CA VAL A 198 0.86 2.99 22.04
C VAL A 198 0.37 2.44 20.70
N THR A 199 0.03 3.34 19.79
CA THR A 199 -0.48 2.97 18.46
C THR A 199 0.62 2.70 17.44
N ARG A 200 1.85 3.10 17.72
CA ARG A 200 3.00 3.07 16.80
C ARG A 200 2.70 3.76 15.47
N THR A 201 2.08 4.92 15.57
CA THR A 201 1.74 5.74 14.42
C THR A 201 2.26 7.15 14.55
N LEU A 202 2.53 7.79 13.42
CA LEU A 202 2.88 9.20 13.33
C LEU A 202 1.67 9.98 12.85
N ARG A 203 1.20 10.95 13.66
CA ARG A 203 0.13 11.84 13.25
C ARG A 203 0.64 12.83 12.22
N ILE A 204 -0.08 12.93 11.11
CA ILE A 204 0.14 13.97 10.10
C ILE A 204 -1.17 14.66 9.77
N ARG A 205 -1.06 15.88 9.27
CA ARG A 205 -2.19 16.65 8.76
C ARG A 205 -1.91 17.05 7.32
N LEU A 206 -2.90 16.85 6.47
CA LEU A 206 -2.85 17.27 5.07
C LEU A 206 -3.79 18.45 4.87
N ARG A 207 -3.44 19.34 3.94
CA ARG A 207 -4.33 20.39 3.46
C ARG A 207 -4.74 20.13 2.03
N PHE A 208 -5.96 20.45 1.68
CA PHE A 208 -6.43 20.42 0.30
C PHE A 208 -5.73 21.50 -0.51
N ILE A 209 -5.27 21.15 -1.72
CA ILE A 209 -4.67 22.12 -2.66
C ILE A 209 -5.79 23.00 -3.24
N ASN A 210 -6.90 22.37 -3.63
CA ASN A 210 -8.10 23.02 -4.12
C ASN A 210 -9.27 22.63 -3.22
N PRO A 211 -9.64 23.47 -2.24
CA PRO A 211 -10.75 23.17 -1.34
C PRO A 211 -12.09 23.15 -2.10
N ASP A 212 -12.92 22.16 -1.81
CA ASP A 212 -14.26 22.02 -2.37
C ASP A 212 -15.31 22.30 -1.28
N PRO A 213 -16.31 23.19 -1.53
CA PRO A 213 -17.31 23.57 -0.53
C PRO A 213 -18.25 22.43 -0.13
N ARG A 214 -18.31 21.34 -0.90
CA ARG A 214 -19.09 20.14 -0.58
C ARG A 214 -18.42 19.33 0.55
N ILE A 215 -17.12 19.46 0.72
CA ILE A 215 -16.38 18.79 1.79
C ILE A 215 -16.71 19.45 3.13
N LYS A 216 -17.05 18.62 4.12
CA LYS A 216 -17.42 19.08 5.48
C LYS A 216 -16.50 18.44 6.53
N ALA A 217 -16.26 19.16 7.59
CA ALA A 217 -15.63 18.59 8.78
C ALA A 217 -16.47 17.42 9.32
N GLY A 218 -15.81 16.36 9.80
CA GLY A 218 -16.42 15.10 10.22
C GLY A 218 -16.54 14.05 9.13
N MET A 219 -16.27 14.40 7.85
CA MET A 219 -16.21 13.40 6.78
C MET A 219 -14.94 12.57 6.87
N LEU A 220 -15.02 11.30 6.41
CA LEU A 220 -13.88 10.41 6.27
C LEU A 220 -13.30 10.50 4.85
N ALA A 221 -11.99 10.38 4.77
CA ALA A 221 -11.25 10.35 3.52
C ALA A 221 -10.29 9.17 3.50
N THR A 222 -10.23 8.47 2.36
CA THR A 222 -9.15 7.54 2.04
C THR A 222 -8.03 8.32 1.37
N ILE A 223 -6.82 8.15 1.83
CA ILE A 223 -5.64 8.92 1.45
C ILE A 223 -4.64 8.00 0.78
N ASN A 224 -4.29 8.26 -0.46
CA ASN A 224 -3.14 7.67 -1.13
C ASN A 224 -1.96 8.63 -1.00
N LEU A 225 -1.10 8.39 -0.01
CA LEU A 225 0.08 9.19 0.26
C LEU A 225 1.27 8.65 -0.51
N VAL A 226 1.82 9.44 -1.44
CA VAL A 226 3.02 9.08 -2.20
C VAL A 226 4.24 9.19 -1.28
N THR A 227 4.81 8.05 -0.91
CA THR A 227 5.95 7.95 0.02
C THR A 227 7.31 8.00 -0.66
N ASN A 228 7.37 7.57 -1.91
CA ASN A 228 8.59 7.62 -2.71
C ASN A 228 8.23 7.80 -4.19
N ARG A 229 9.03 8.57 -4.91
CA ARG A 229 8.89 8.78 -6.35
C ARG A 229 10.26 8.83 -6.99
N LYS A 230 10.48 7.95 -7.95
CA LYS A 230 11.67 7.98 -8.81
C LYS A 230 11.25 8.14 -10.26
N THR A 231 11.90 9.01 -10.95
CA THR A 231 11.63 9.31 -12.37
C THR A 231 12.80 8.91 -13.23
N ASN A 232 12.52 8.54 -14.49
CA ASN A 232 13.54 8.21 -15.47
C ASN A 232 14.45 7.06 -15.02
N ILE A 233 13.85 6.00 -14.45
CA ILE A 233 14.54 4.80 -13.98
C ILE A 233 14.22 3.61 -14.87
N PRO A 234 15.15 2.65 -15.06
CA PRO A 234 14.89 1.41 -15.79
C PRO A 234 13.84 0.57 -15.07
N VAL A 235 12.80 0.17 -15.78
CA VAL A 235 11.72 -0.64 -15.21
C VAL A 235 11.42 -1.87 -16.05
N VAL A 236 10.94 -2.92 -15.37
CA VAL A 236 10.31 -4.09 -15.99
C VAL A 236 8.91 -4.27 -15.39
N GLN A 237 8.05 -4.96 -16.11
CA GLN A 237 6.75 -5.33 -15.56
C GLN A 237 6.95 -6.28 -14.37
N ARG A 238 6.19 -6.07 -13.28
CA ARG A 238 6.29 -6.88 -12.07
C ARG A 238 6.09 -8.37 -12.34
N ILE A 239 5.21 -8.71 -13.28
CA ILE A 239 4.93 -10.09 -13.69
C ILE A 239 6.13 -10.80 -14.36
N SER A 240 7.10 -10.04 -14.88
CA SER A 240 8.30 -10.58 -15.53
C SER A 240 9.32 -11.16 -14.56
N VAL A 241 9.25 -10.79 -13.29
CA VAL A 241 10.25 -11.15 -12.27
C VAL A 241 9.76 -12.36 -11.47
N ILE A 242 10.59 -13.39 -11.38
CA ILE A 242 10.30 -14.64 -10.69
C ILE A 242 11.21 -14.78 -9.48
N ASN A 243 10.66 -15.18 -8.35
CA ASN A 243 11.47 -15.60 -7.20
C ASN A 243 11.76 -17.08 -7.28
N THR A 244 13.04 -17.44 -7.34
CA THR A 244 13.49 -18.84 -7.37
C THR A 244 14.53 -19.05 -6.28
N TYR A 245 14.18 -19.82 -5.24
CA TYR A 245 15.05 -20.16 -4.10
C TYR A 245 15.74 -18.95 -3.43
N GLY A 246 15.03 -17.80 -3.34
CA GLY A 246 15.55 -16.59 -2.72
C GLY A 246 16.31 -15.66 -3.66
N SER A 247 16.54 -16.04 -4.91
CA SER A 247 17.06 -15.18 -5.98
C SER A 247 15.93 -14.67 -6.85
N TRP A 248 16.00 -13.42 -7.22
CA TRP A 248 15.06 -12.81 -8.18
C TRP A 248 15.66 -12.89 -9.58
N ILE A 249 14.90 -13.45 -10.51
CA ILE A 249 15.36 -13.69 -11.87
C ILE A 249 14.37 -13.16 -12.90
N VAL A 250 14.89 -12.88 -14.07
CA VAL A 250 14.13 -12.63 -15.30
C VAL A 250 14.69 -13.48 -16.45
N PHE A 251 13.89 -13.63 -17.49
CA PHE A 251 14.38 -14.19 -18.76
C PHE A 251 14.48 -13.06 -19.78
N VAL A 252 15.67 -12.90 -20.35
CA VAL A 252 15.95 -11.96 -21.45
C VAL A 252 16.03 -12.76 -22.75
N VAL A 253 15.35 -12.30 -23.79
CA VAL A 253 15.38 -12.93 -25.12
C VAL A 253 16.43 -12.22 -25.97
N ASP A 254 17.41 -12.97 -26.42
CA ASP A 254 18.48 -12.46 -27.29
C ASP A 254 18.02 -12.39 -28.79
N GLU A 255 18.88 -11.84 -29.65
CA GLU A 255 18.63 -11.67 -31.09
C GLU A 255 18.40 -13.02 -31.83
N ASN A 256 18.84 -14.14 -31.25
CA ASN A 256 18.66 -15.47 -31.77
C ASN A 256 17.40 -16.19 -31.25
N ASN A 257 16.49 -15.44 -30.55
CA ASN A 257 15.31 -15.97 -29.87
C ASN A 257 15.64 -17.04 -28.82
N ILE A 258 16.74 -16.86 -28.10
CA ILE A 258 17.12 -17.74 -27.00
C ILE A 258 16.83 -16.98 -25.67
N ALA A 259 16.11 -17.65 -24.77
CA ALA A 259 15.82 -17.14 -23.44
C ALA A 259 17.04 -17.35 -22.52
N ARG A 260 17.55 -16.26 -21.97
CA ARG A 260 18.67 -16.24 -21.03
C ARG A 260 18.18 -15.87 -19.63
N ARG A 261 18.39 -16.80 -18.70
CA ARG A 261 18.11 -16.55 -17.29
C ARG A 261 19.14 -15.56 -16.72
N ARG A 262 18.66 -14.47 -16.10
CA ARG A 262 19.52 -13.49 -15.42
C ARG A 262 19.01 -13.19 -14.03
N GLU A 263 19.92 -13.12 -13.07
CA GLU A 263 19.62 -12.61 -11.75
C GLU A 263 19.51 -11.08 -11.81
N VAL A 264 18.53 -10.53 -11.09
CA VAL A 264 18.28 -9.10 -11.04
C VAL A 264 18.24 -8.60 -9.61
N THR A 265 18.71 -7.37 -9.44
CA THR A 265 18.49 -6.61 -8.21
C THR A 265 17.52 -5.49 -8.53
N PHE A 266 16.49 -5.35 -7.72
CA PHE A 266 15.48 -4.32 -7.91
C PHE A 266 15.48 -3.29 -6.77
N GLY A 267 14.93 -2.12 -7.03
CA GLY A 267 14.77 -1.01 -6.11
C GLY A 267 13.33 -0.87 -5.65
N ILE A 268 12.72 0.30 -5.97
CA ILE A 268 11.32 0.53 -5.65
C ILE A 268 10.40 -0.19 -6.62
N GLU A 269 9.21 -0.51 -6.12
CA GLU A 269 8.17 -1.20 -6.89
C GLU A 269 6.80 -0.57 -6.65
N ASN A 270 5.90 -0.76 -7.61
CA ASN A 270 4.46 -0.54 -7.46
C ASN A 270 3.70 -1.78 -7.95
N GLU A 271 2.39 -1.66 -8.18
CA GLU A 271 1.55 -2.77 -8.64
C GLU A 271 1.93 -3.27 -10.03
N GLU A 272 2.45 -2.42 -10.90
CA GLU A 272 2.68 -2.70 -12.32
C GLU A 272 4.16 -2.91 -12.66
N TYR A 273 5.06 -2.14 -12.04
CA TYR A 273 6.48 -2.09 -12.39
C TYR A 273 7.41 -2.30 -11.21
N LEU A 274 8.62 -2.79 -11.54
CA LEU A 274 9.79 -2.87 -10.66
C LEU A 274 10.93 -2.06 -11.25
N GLU A 275 11.61 -1.26 -10.41
CA GLU A 275 12.88 -0.61 -10.76
C GLU A 275 13.97 -1.65 -10.84
N ILE A 276 14.72 -1.72 -11.94
CA ILE A 276 15.90 -2.58 -12.05
C ILE A 276 17.15 -1.76 -11.72
N ILE A 277 17.89 -2.24 -10.72
CA ILE A 277 19.20 -1.68 -10.35
C ILE A 277 20.32 -2.36 -11.13
N SER A 278 20.23 -3.68 -11.32
CA SER A 278 21.24 -4.47 -12.03
C SER A 278 20.65 -5.76 -12.60
N GLY A 279 21.35 -6.35 -13.58
CA GLY A 279 21.01 -7.64 -14.19
C GLY A 279 20.48 -7.54 -15.62
N VAL A 280 19.82 -6.44 -15.98
CA VAL A 280 19.39 -6.17 -17.35
C VAL A 280 19.64 -4.72 -17.73
N SER A 281 19.78 -4.47 -19.02
CA SER A 281 20.07 -3.15 -19.60
C SER A 281 18.84 -2.55 -20.27
N LEU A 282 18.84 -1.24 -20.42
CA LEU A 282 17.80 -0.52 -21.14
C LEU A 282 17.66 -1.05 -22.58
N GLY A 283 16.44 -1.31 -23.02
CA GLY A 283 16.11 -1.81 -24.36
C GLY A 283 16.19 -3.33 -24.51
N GLU A 284 16.70 -4.10 -23.53
CA GLU A 284 16.66 -5.56 -23.57
C GLU A 284 15.22 -6.08 -23.45
N ASN A 285 14.90 -7.12 -24.21
CA ASN A 285 13.58 -7.75 -24.22
C ASN A 285 13.43 -8.74 -23.07
N VAL A 286 12.62 -8.41 -22.09
CA VAL A 286 12.33 -9.26 -20.93
C VAL A 286 11.00 -9.98 -21.13
N VAL A 287 10.97 -11.29 -20.84
CA VAL A 287 9.75 -12.10 -20.95
C VAL A 287 8.72 -11.66 -19.92
N SER A 288 7.55 -11.29 -20.39
CA SER A 288 6.41 -10.86 -19.56
C SER A 288 5.26 -11.88 -19.47
N ALA A 289 5.27 -12.90 -20.35
CA ALA A 289 4.35 -14.03 -20.25
C ALA A 289 5.02 -15.30 -20.81
N GLY A 290 4.74 -16.46 -20.20
CA GLY A 290 5.33 -17.75 -20.56
C GLY A 290 6.61 -18.10 -19.78
N GLN A 291 7.11 -17.20 -18.93
CA GLN A 291 8.36 -17.33 -18.18
C GLN A 291 8.43 -18.57 -17.28
N ASN A 292 7.30 -19.05 -16.75
CA ASN A 292 7.25 -20.19 -15.83
C ASN A 292 7.58 -21.54 -16.51
N PHE A 293 7.58 -21.56 -17.85
CA PHE A 293 7.87 -22.75 -18.65
C PHE A 293 9.25 -22.73 -19.26
N LEU A 294 10.07 -21.70 -18.95
CA LEU A 294 11.38 -21.51 -19.52
C LEU A 294 12.50 -22.06 -18.63
N SER A 295 13.48 -22.63 -19.30
CA SER A 295 14.80 -22.92 -18.75
C SER A 295 15.85 -22.06 -19.46
N ASP A 296 17.01 -21.90 -18.81
CA ASP A 296 18.11 -21.15 -19.43
C ASP A 296 18.56 -21.81 -20.73
N GLY A 297 18.63 -21.04 -21.81
CA GLY A 297 19.03 -21.49 -23.15
C GLY A 297 17.88 -22.03 -24.00
N ASP A 298 16.63 -21.97 -23.56
CA ASP A 298 15.50 -22.42 -24.36
C ASP A 298 15.28 -21.52 -25.59
N THR A 299 14.95 -22.15 -26.74
CA THR A 299 14.50 -21.41 -27.92
C THR A 299 13.05 -21.01 -27.77
N VAL A 300 12.74 -19.74 -27.97
CA VAL A 300 11.39 -19.18 -27.79
C VAL A 300 10.82 -18.64 -29.10
N ARG A 301 9.49 -18.59 -29.14
CA ARG A 301 8.75 -17.88 -30.18
C ARG A 301 8.11 -16.65 -29.54
N VAL A 302 8.62 -15.49 -29.90
CA VAL A 302 8.08 -14.22 -29.43
C VAL A 302 6.77 -13.92 -30.15
N VAL A 303 5.75 -13.56 -29.37
CA VAL A 303 4.46 -13.05 -29.87
C VAL A 303 4.20 -11.68 -29.23
N GLU A 304 3.54 -10.83 -29.98
CA GLU A 304 3.15 -9.48 -29.53
C GLU A 304 2.02 -9.51 -28.50
#